data_91888a375684e07c988da0c851285dfd
#
_entry.id   91888a375684e07c988da0c851285dfd
#
_cell.length_a   1.000
_cell.length_b   1.000
_cell.length_c   1.000
_cell.angle_alpha   90.00
_cell.angle_beta   90.00
_cell.angle_gamma   90.00
#
_symmetry.space_group_name_H-M   'P 1'
#
loop_
_entity.id
_entity.type
_entity.pdbx_description
1 polymer ?
#
loop_
_entity_poly.entity_id
_entity_poly.type
_entity_poly.pdbx_seq_one_letter_code
_entity_poly.pdbx_strand_id
1 'polypeptide(L)'
;MSAPPKSEIPVITPSELAEADGFVFGFPTRFGMMAAQFKAFLDATGGLWRTQQLAGKPAGIFYSTGSQGGGQETTALTAITQLVHHGMIFVPIGYTFGAGMFEMEKVKGGSPYGAGTYAGDGSRQPSDLELQQAFHQGKYIATIAKKLKGAA
;
A
#
# COMPACT_ATOMS: atom_id res chain seq x y z
N MET A 1 22.40 3.54 -11.50
CA MET A 1 21.17 4.35 -11.48
C MET A 1 21.38 5.50 -10.50
N SER A 2 21.25 6.75 -10.96
CA SER A 2 21.26 7.90 -10.07
C SER A 2 19.88 8.05 -9.44
N ALA A 3 19.82 8.38 -8.15
CA ALA A 3 18.56 8.73 -7.51
C ALA A 3 18.02 10.04 -8.11
N PRO A 4 16.70 10.19 -8.30
CA PRO A 4 16.12 11.45 -8.70
C PRO A 4 16.39 12.53 -7.64
N PRO A 5 16.31 13.81 -7.99
CA PRO A 5 16.39 14.90 -7.00
C PRO A 5 15.38 14.68 -5.88
N LYS A 6 15.71 15.10 -4.67
CA LYS A 6 14.75 15.08 -3.55
C LYS A 6 13.53 15.92 -3.94
N SER A 7 12.35 15.34 -3.77
CA SER A 7 11.09 16.05 -3.97
C SER A 7 10.80 16.96 -2.76
N GLU A 8 9.89 17.93 -2.94
CA GLU A 8 9.38 18.77 -1.84
C GLU A 8 8.33 18.06 -0.98
N ILE A 9 8.02 16.80 -1.31
CA ILE A 9 7.06 15.99 -0.53
C ILE A 9 7.61 15.77 0.87
N PRO A 10 6.82 16.03 1.92
CA PRO A 10 7.25 15.83 3.31
C PRO A 10 7.73 14.40 3.57
N VAL A 11 8.81 14.28 4.32
CA VAL A 11 9.29 12.97 4.80
C VAL A 11 8.65 12.71 6.16
N ILE A 12 7.75 11.74 6.20
CA ILE A 12 7.05 11.34 7.42
C ILE A 12 8.01 10.65 8.41
N THR A 13 7.83 10.92 9.69
CA THR A 13 8.48 10.21 10.78
C THR A 13 7.55 9.12 11.35
N PRO A 14 8.09 8.04 11.97
CA PRO A 14 7.25 7.01 12.59
C PRO A 14 6.23 7.54 13.60
N SER A 15 6.59 8.54 14.40
CA SER A 15 5.73 9.11 15.43
C SER A 15 4.47 9.77 14.87
N GLU A 16 4.53 10.34 13.68
CA GLU A 16 3.37 10.99 13.02
C GLU A 16 2.27 9.99 12.64
N LEU A 17 2.58 8.69 12.56
CA LEU A 17 1.55 7.67 12.31
C LEU A 17 0.47 7.65 13.41
N ALA A 18 0.81 8.01 14.64
CA ALA A 18 -0.15 8.04 15.74
C ALA A 18 -1.29 9.05 15.50
N GLU A 19 -1.06 10.12 14.74
CA GLU A 19 -2.02 11.19 14.47
C GLU A 19 -3.02 10.85 13.36
N ALA A 20 -2.71 9.86 12.51
CA ALA A 20 -3.56 9.49 11.38
C ALA A 20 -4.70 8.54 11.79
N ASP A 21 -5.85 8.69 11.16
CA ASP A 21 -7.03 7.82 11.36
C ASP A 21 -6.99 6.55 10.48
N GLY A 22 -6.08 6.47 9.53
CA GLY A 22 -5.91 5.34 8.62
C GLY A 22 -4.77 5.55 7.65
N PHE A 23 -4.36 4.50 6.96
CA PHE A 23 -3.16 4.48 6.14
C PHE A 23 -3.36 3.85 4.78
N VAL A 24 -2.60 4.32 3.80
CA VAL A 24 -2.36 3.61 2.55
C VAL A 24 -0.84 3.55 2.35
N PHE A 25 -0.25 2.39 2.56
CA PHE A 25 1.18 2.18 2.43
C PHE A 25 1.56 1.79 1.00
N GLY A 26 2.50 2.51 0.41
CA GLY A 26 2.97 2.26 -0.95
C GLY A 26 4.46 1.99 -1.02
N PHE A 27 4.84 0.93 -1.72
CA PHE A 27 6.25 0.53 -1.84
C PHE A 27 6.52 -0.29 -3.10
N PRO A 28 7.73 -0.19 -3.67
CA PRO A 28 8.17 -1.09 -4.72
C PRO A 28 8.55 -2.44 -4.13
N THR A 29 8.34 -3.51 -4.89
CA THR A 29 8.80 -4.84 -4.51
C THR A 29 10.32 -4.98 -4.61
N ARG A 30 10.88 -5.76 -3.73
CA ARG A 30 12.22 -6.31 -3.80
C ARG A 30 12.15 -7.77 -3.39
N PHE A 31 12.35 -8.67 -4.36
CA PHE A 31 12.32 -10.13 -4.14
C PHE A 31 11.04 -10.62 -3.44
N GLY A 32 9.87 -10.10 -3.82
CA GLY A 32 8.58 -10.47 -3.22
C GLY A 32 8.28 -9.82 -1.87
N MET A 33 9.04 -8.80 -1.48
CA MET A 33 8.87 -8.02 -0.25
C MET A 33 8.91 -6.52 -0.56
N MET A 34 8.59 -5.69 0.43
CA MET A 34 8.79 -4.25 0.35
C MET A 34 10.27 -3.87 0.25
N ALA A 35 10.56 -2.70 -0.30
CA ALA A 35 11.91 -2.16 -0.33
C ALA A 35 12.49 -1.97 1.09
N ALA A 36 13.79 -2.18 1.25
CA ALA A 36 14.47 -2.12 2.54
C ALA A 36 14.28 -0.78 3.26
N GLN A 37 14.22 0.33 2.53
CA GLN A 37 13.96 1.66 3.10
C GLN A 37 12.59 1.75 3.76
N PHE A 38 11.57 1.14 3.15
CA PHE A 38 10.23 1.09 3.73
C PHE A 38 10.18 0.16 4.94
N LYS A 39 10.86 -0.98 4.88
CA LYS A 39 10.97 -1.89 6.02
C LYS A 39 11.69 -1.22 7.20
N ALA A 40 12.77 -0.46 6.95
CA ALA A 40 13.46 0.29 7.98
C ALA A 40 12.56 1.34 8.67
N PHE A 41 11.69 2.02 7.88
CA PHE A 41 10.67 2.90 8.46
C PHE A 41 9.72 2.16 9.40
N LEU A 42 9.23 0.98 8.98
CA LEU A 42 8.34 0.16 9.82
C LEU A 42 9.08 -0.40 11.04
N ASP A 43 10.35 -0.77 10.92
CA ASP A 43 11.15 -1.23 12.06
C ASP A 43 11.32 -0.13 13.11
N ALA A 44 11.34 1.14 12.70
CA ALA A 44 11.41 2.28 13.60
C ALA A 44 10.08 2.55 14.35
N THR A 45 8.98 1.84 14.04
CA THR A 45 7.68 1.98 14.72
C THR A 45 7.57 1.17 16.02
N GLY A 46 8.65 0.57 16.52
CA GLY A 46 8.64 -0.28 17.72
C GLY A 46 8.05 0.39 18.96
N GLY A 47 8.23 1.70 19.13
CA GLY A 47 7.61 2.47 20.22
C GLY A 47 6.08 2.50 20.12
N LEU A 48 5.54 2.73 18.92
CA LEU A 48 4.10 2.72 18.65
C LEU A 48 3.49 1.33 18.83
N TRP A 49 4.22 0.29 18.41
CA TRP A 49 3.83 -1.09 18.62
C TRP A 49 3.71 -1.43 20.12
N ARG A 50 4.71 -1.08 20.91
CA ARG A 50 4.70 -1.35 22.35
C ARG A 50 3.53 -0.69 23.08
N THR A 51 3.11 0.50 22.63
CA THR A 51 2.01 1.26 23.23
C THR A 51 0.69 1.10 22.49
N GLN A 52 0.64 0.22 21.47
CA GLN A 52 -0.55 -0.13 20.68
C GLN A 52 -1.26 1.07 20.02
N GLN A 53 -0.52 2.12 19.67
CA GLN A 53 -1.10 3.37 19.16
C GLN A 53 -1.73 3.24 17.76
N LEU A 54 -1.37 2.20 17.00
CA LEU A 54 -1.92 1.93 15.67
C LEU A 54 -3.01 0.86 15.65
N ALA A 55 -3.31 0.25 16.81
CA ALA A 55 -4.33 -0.78 16.92
C ALA A 55 -5.71 -0.26 16.50
N GLY A 56 -6.44 -1.06 15.71
CA GLY A 56 -7.77 -0.71 15.20
C GLY A 56 -7.78 0.28 14.04
N LYS A 57 -6.65 0.87 13.65
CA LYS A 57 -6.61 1.79 12.51
C LYS A 57 -6.64 1.02 11.18
N PRO A 58 -7.47 1.44 10.20
CA PRO A 58 -7.53 0.80 8.90
C PRO A 58 -6.28 1.11 8.08
N ALA A 59 -5.75 0.09 7.39
CA ALA A 59 -4.58 0.22 6.54
C ALA A 59 -4.73 -0.57 5.24
N GLY A 60 -4.47 0.08 4.11
CA GLY A 60 -4.35 -0.56 2.81
C GLY A 60 -2.91 -0.51 2.31
N ILE A 61 -2.65 -1.25 1.27
CA ILE A 61 -1.33 -1.33 0.63
C ILE A 61 -1.46 -1.22 -0.88
N PHE A 62 -0.46 -0.63 -1.53
CA PHE A 62 -0.30 -0.64 -2.97
C PHE A 62 1.18 -0.81 -3.33
N TYR A 63 1.47 -1.30 -4.52
CA TYR A 63 2.84 -1.73 -4.83
C TYR A 63 3.17 -1.67 -6.31
N SER A 64 4.46 -1.72 -6.61
CA SER A 64 4.96 -1.91 -7.97
C SER A 64 5.92 -3.08 -8.05
N THR A 65 5.89 -3.79 -9.19
CA THR A 65 6.86 -4.84 -9.53
C THR A 65 7.46 -4.58 -10.90
N GLY A 66 8.57 -5.22 -11.22
CA GLY A 66 9.18 -5.12 -12.55
C GLY A 66 8.38 -5.85 -13.61
N SER A 67 7.76 -6.99 -13.27
CA SER A 67 7.05 -7.87 -14.22
C SER A 67 5.74 -8.38 -13.64
N GLN A 68 4.88 -8.96 -14.52
CA GLN A 68 3.58 -9.52 -14.12
C GLN A 68 3.71 -10.66 -13.11
N GLY A 69 4.66 -11.56 -13.28
CA GLY A 69 4.98 -12.64 -12.34
C GLY A 69 5.94 -12.22 -11.23
N GLY A 70 6.24 -10.93 -11.07
CA GLY A 70 7.29 -10.41 -10.19
C GLY A 70 6.92 -10.29 -8.71
N GLY A 71 5.84 -10.92 -8.27
CA GLY A 71 5.49 -11.06 -6.86
C GLY A 71 4.62 -9.95 -6.29
N GLN A 72 3.60 -9.49 -7.00
CA GLN A 72 2.65 -8.50 -6.47
C GLN A 72 1.93 -9.03 -5.23
N GLU A 73 1.32 -10.20 -5.29
CA GLU A 73 0.62 -10.77 -4.14
C GLU A 73 1.56 -11.21 -3.02
N THR A 74 2.74 -11.77 -3.35
CA THR A 74 3.73 -12.12 -2.31
C THR A 74 4.22 -10.88 -1.56
N THR A 75 4.42 -9.76 -2.26
CA THR A 75 4.76 -8.48 -1.65
C THR A 75 3.65 -7.98 -0.72
N ALA A 76 2.38 -8.14 -1.12
CA ALA A 76 1.25 -7.82 -0.27
C ALA A 76 1.19 -8.71 0.98
N LEU A 77 1.31 -10.02 0.81
CA LEU A 77 1.22 -11.00 1.89
C LEU A 77 2.34 -10.81 2.92
N THR A 78 3.55 -10.51 2.49
CA THR A 78 4.66 -10.21 3.41
C THR A 78 4.49 -8.88 4.13
N ALA A 79 3.83 -7.89 3.52
CA ALA A 79 3.55 -6.60 4.15
C ALA A 79 2.41 -6.67 5.18
N ILE A 80 1.39 -7.50 4.95
CA ILE A 80 0.25 -7.65 5.87
C ILE A 80 0.71 -8.10 7.27
N THR A 81 1.77 -8.89 7.36
CA THR A 81 2.30 -9.35 8.66
C THR A 81 2.65 -8.18 9.58
N GLN A 82 3.21 -7.11 9.01
CA GLN A 82 3.55 -5.89 9.76
C GLN A 82 2.28 -5.20 10.31
N LEU A 83 1.22 -5.14 9.51
CA LEU A 83 -0.06 -4.57 9.93
C LEU A 83 -0.69 -5.36 11.07
N VAL A 84 -0.64 -6.70 10.96
CA VAL A 84 -1.16 -7.62 11.99
C VAL A 84 -0.44 -7.41 13.33
N HIS A 85 0.90 -7.30 13.31
CA HIS A 85 1.67 -7.06 14.54
C HIS A 85 1.33 -5.73 15.21
N HIS A 86 0.93 -4.72 14.47
CA HIS A 86 0.44 -3.45 15.01
C HIS A 86 -1.04 -3.49 15.43
N GLY A 87 -1.76 -4.58 15.19
CA GLY A 87 -3.20 -4.64 15.44
C GLY A 87 -4.04 -3.78 14.50
N MET A 88 -3.49 -3.39 13.33
CA MET A 88 -4.21 -2.64 12.32
C MET A 88 -5.26 -3.52 11.62
N ILE A 89 -6.30 -2.89 11.09
CA ILE A 89 -7.30 -3.55 10.27
C ILE A 89 -6.85 -3.48 8.81
N PHE A 90 -6.41 -4.60 8.23
CA PHE A 90 -6.10 -4.62 6.82
C PHE A 90 -7.38 -4.44 5.99
N VAL A 91 -7.35 -3.46 5.09
CA VAL A 91 -8.46 -3.13 4.18
C VAL A 91 -8.03 -3.45 2.75
N PRO A 92 -8.34 -4.66 2.26
CA PRO A 92 -8.07 -5.02 0.87
C PRO A 92 -9.00 -4.26 -0.07
N ILE A 93 -8.57 -4.05 -1.31
CA ILE A 93 -9.46 -3.54 -2.35
C ILE A 93 -10.51 -4.60 -2.74
N GLY A 94 -10.16 -5.89 -2.61
CA GLY A 94 -11.01 -6.99 -3.05
C GLY A 94 -11.38 -6.84 -4.52
N TYR A 95 -12.63 -7.09 -4.83
CA TYR A 95 -13.21 -6.87 -6.17
C TYR A 95 -14.14 -5.65 -6.22
N THR A 96 -14.01 -4.73 -5.27
CA THR A 96 -14.89 -3.55 -5.15
C THR A 96 -14.71 -2.55 -6.31
N PHE A 97 -13.62 -2.62 -7.05
CA PHE A 97 -13.41 -1.83 -8.27
C PHE A 97 -14.28 -2.32 -9.45
N GLY A 98 -14.93 -3.48 -9.33
CA GLY A 98 -15.86 -4.01 -10.34
C GLY A 98 -15.17 -4.59 -11.55
N ALA A 99 -15.73 -4.32 -12.75
CA ALA A 99 -15.29 -4.94 -14.01
C ALA A 99 -13.79 -4.78 -14.31
N GLY A 100 -13.18 -3.68 -13.88
CA GLY A 100 -11.74 -3.45 -14.04
C GLY A 100 -10.84 -4.48 -13.35
N MET A 101 -11.35 -5.21 -12.34
CA MET A 101 -10.60 -6.30 -11.70
C MET A 101 -10.47 -7.54 -12.59
N PHE A 102 -11.35 -7.70 -13.57
CA PHE A 102 -11.43 -8.87 -14.46
C PHE A 102 -10.83 -8.60 -15.85
N GLU A 103 -10.10 -7.47 -16.02
CA GLU A 103 -9.44 -7.15 -17.28
C GLU A 103 -8.38 -8.20 -17.61
N MET A 104 -8.51 -8.85 -18.75
CA MET A 104 -7.62 -9.92 -19.21
C MET A 104 -6.88 -9.60 -20.51
N GLU A 105 -7.31 -8.54 -21.21
CA GLU A 105 -6.76 -8.21 -22.54
C GLU A 105 -5.62 -7.19 -22.46
N LYS A 106 -5.59 -6.40 -21.40
CA LYS A 106 -4.59 -5.34 -21.20
C LYS A 106 -3.68 -5.68 -20.02
N VAL A 107 -2.40 -5.37 -20.18
CA VAL A 107 -1.45 -5.49 -19.08
C VAL A 107 -1.86 -4.54 -17.97
N LYS A 108 -2.17 -5.08 -16.82
CA LYS A 108 -2.64 -4.37 -15.65
C LYS A 108 -2.02 -4.98 -14.38
N GLY A 109 -1.50 -4.13 -13.50
CA GLY A 109 -1.07 -4.51 -12.15
C GLY A 109 -2.24 -4.50 -11.16
N GLY A 110 -1.92 -4.78 -9.91
CA GLY A 110 -2.87 -4.88 -8.82
C GLY A 110 -3.47 -6.27 -8.68
N SER A 111 -4.02 -6.49 -7.51
CA SER A 111 -4.68 -7.74 -7.12
C SER A 111 -5.77 -7.42 -6.10
N PRO A 112 -6.56 -8.41 -5.61
CA PRO A 112 -7.49 -8.16 -4.51
C PRO A 112 -6.86 -7.60 -3.23
N TYR A 113 -5.57 -7.76 -3.04
CA TYR A 113 -4.84 -7.23 -1.88
C TYR A 113 -4.58 -5.72 -1.96
N GLY A 114 -4.46 -5.17 -3.16
CA GLY A 114 -4.22 -3.74 -3.34
C GLY A 114 -3.95 -3.35 -4.78
N ALA A 115 -4.04 -2.07 -5.07
CA ALA A 115 -3.67 -1.53 -6.37
C ALA A 115 -2.18 -1.73 -6.65
N GLY A 116 -1.85 -1.86 -7.92
CA GLY A 116 -0.46 -2.09 -8.31
C GLY A 116 -0.19 -1.72 -9.75
N THR A 117 1.09 -1.63 -10.09
CA THR A 117 1.55 -1.41 -11.45
C THR A 117 2.80 -2.24 -11.75
N TYR A 118 3.12 -2.39 -13.03
CA TYR A 118 4.37 -2.98 -13.49
C TYR A 118 5.29 -1.89 -14.02
N ALA A 119 6.51 -1.85 -13.51
CA ALA A 119 7.48 -0.82 -13.88
C ALA A 119 8.30 -1.20 -15.13
N GLY A 120 8.35 -2.50 -15.49
CA GLY A 120 9.24 -2.98 -16.54
C GLY A 120 10.71 -2.68 -16.20
N ASP A 121 11.39 -2.03 -17.11
CA ASP A 121 12.76 -1.51 -16.94
C ASP A 121 12.81 -0.16 -16.19
N GLY A 122 11.66 0.35 -15.75
CA GLY A 122 11.49 1.64 -15.10
C GLY A 122 10.93 2.74 -16.01
N SER A 123 10.77 2.48 -17.30
CA SER A 123 10.21 3.45 -18.26
C SER A 123 8.67 3.40 -18.36
N ARG A 124 8.07 2.24 -18.02
CA ARG A 124 6.62 2.07 -18.10
C ARG A 124 5.91 2.95 -17.08
N GLN A 125 4.98 3.75 -17.57
CA GLN A 125 4.07 4.52 -16.73
C GLN A 125 2.82 3.70 -16.38
N PRO A 126 2.20 3.93 -15.23
CA PRO A 126 0.91 3.33 -14.90
C PRO A 126 -0.13 3.63 -15.97
N SER A 127 -0.94 2.63 -16.33
CA SER A 127 -2.07 2.81 -17.24
C SER A 127 -3.23 3.54 -16.54
N ASP A 128 -4.15 4.11 -17.34
CA ASP A 128 -5.35 4.77 -16.81
C ASP A 128 -6.16 3.82 -15.92
N LEU A 129 -6.24 2.54 -16.27
CA LEU A 129 -6.94 1.55 -15.48
C LEU A 129 -6.27 1.32 -14.10
N GLU A 130 -4.94 1.25 -14.08
CA GLU A 130 -4.17 1.13 -12.83
C GLU A 130 -4.32 2.38 -11.94
N LEU A 131 -4.32 3.58 -12.55
CA LEU A 131 -4.56 4.84 -11.82
C LEU A 131 -5.98 4.93 -11.27
N GLN A 132 -6.99 4.51 -12.04
CA GLN A 132 -8.38 4.46 -11.58
C GLN A 132 -8.55 3.46 -10.43
N GLN A 133 -7.91 2.31 -10.49
CA GLN A 133 -7.93 1.32 -9.41
C GLN A 133 -7.28 1.88 -8.13
N ALA A 134 -6.15 2.56 -8.24
CA ALA A 134 -5.49 3.20 -7.11
C ALA A 134 -6.33 4.32 -6.50
N PHE A 135 -6.96 5.15 -7.33
CA PHE A 135 -7.89 6.18 -6.87
C PHE A 135 -9.11 5.59 -6.14
N HIS A 136 -9.70 4.52 -6.73
CA HIS A 136 -10.80 3.80 -6.09
C HIS A 136 -10.39 3.26 -4.72
N GLN A 137 -9.22 2.63 -4.61
CA GLN A 137 -8.70 2.11 -3.34
C GLN A 137 -8.58 3.20 -2.28
N GLY A 138 -8.01 4.36 -2.62
CA GLY A 138 -7.88 5.48 -1.71
C GLY A 138 -9.24 5.96 -1.20
N LYS A 139 -10.22 6.14 -2.10
CA LYS A 139 -11.59 6.51 -1.76
C LYS A 139 -12.27 5.45 -0.87
N TYR A 140 -12.08 4.19 -1.19
CA TYR A 140 -12.67 3.07 -0.44
C TYR A 140 -12.13 3.02 1.01
N ILE A 141 -10.81 3.09 1.19
CA ILE A 141 -10.18 3.09 2.51
C ILE A 141 -10.59 4.34 3.32
N ALA A 142 -10.62 5.52 2.70
CA ALA A 142 -11.07 6.74 3.36
C ALA A 142 -12.52 6.63 3.85
N THR A 143 -13.38 5.96 3.09
CA THR A 143 -14.78 5.71 3.49
C THR A 143 -14.84 4.79 4.71
N ILE A 144 -14.03 3.75 4.76
CA ILE A 144 -13.95 2.84 5.91
C ILE A 144 -13.39 3.55 7.13
N ALA A 145 -12.30 4.33 6.97
CA ALA A 145 -11.72 5.10 8.05
C ALA A 145 -12.73 6.07 8.69
N LYS A 146 -13.52 6.76 7.85
CA LYS A 146 -14.61 7.65 8.34
C LYS A 146 -15.67 6.90 9.13
N LYS A 147 -16.07 5.70 8.68
CA LYS A 147 -17.05 4.88 9.40
C LYS A 147 -16.52 4.45 10.76
N LEU A 148 -15.28 4.01 10.84
CA LEU A 148 -14.64 3.58 12.08
C LEU A 148 -14.50 4.75 13.06
N LYS A 149 -14.11 5.93 12.57
CA LYS A 149 -13.99 7.14 13.40
C LYS A 149 -15.33 7.62 13.93
N GLY A 150 -16.41 7.51 13.15
CA GLY A 150 -17.75 7.92 13.55
C GLY A 150 -18.48 6.93 14.46
N ALA A 151 -17.93 5.73 14.65
CA ALA A 151 -18.48 4.70 15.53
C ALA A 151 -17.84 4.70 16.94
N ALA A 152 -16.84 5.56 17.16
CA ALA A 152 -16.18 5.80 18.43
C ALA A 152 -16.78 7.05 19.07
#